data_d9a4ea796f1116ae6bd16a9639da39e0
#
_entry.id   d9a4ea796f1116ae6bd16a9639da39e0
#
_cell.length_a   1.000
_cell.length_b   1.000
_cell.length_c   1.000
_cell.angle_alpha   90.00
_cell.angle_beta   90.00
_cell.angle_gamma   90.00
#
_symmetry.space_group_name_H-M   'P 1'
#
loop_
_entity.id
_entity.type
_entity.pdbx_description
1 polymer ?
#
loop_
_entity_poly.entity_id
_entity_poly.type
_entity_poly.pdbx_seq_one_letter_code
_entity_poly.pdbx_strand_id
1 'polypeptide(L)' 'MKLHEAKPGYTGTISSIDGDTRFLSRITSIGLTEGCKIEIMQNEKNQPVLLLGRDSLIAVNRKDCERIEVK' A
#
# COMPACT_ATOMS: atom_id res chain seq x y z
N MET A 1 1.76 -11.23 -0.57
CA MET A 1 0.50 -11.02 0.18
C MET A 1 -0.11 -9.68 -0.17
N LYS A 2 -1.38 -9.53 0.04
CA LYS A 2 -2.05 -8.26 -0.18
C LYS A 2 -1.64 -7.26 0.88
N LEU A 3 -1.66 -5.98 0.52
CA LEU A 3 -1.21 -4.92 1.43
C LEU A 3 -1.95 -4.93 2.77
N HIS A 4 -3.27 -5.15 2.75
CA HIS A 4 -4.07 -5.13 3.97
C HIS A 4 -3.86 -6.35 4.87
N GLU A 5 -3.11 -7.35 4.40
CA GLU A 5 -2.77 -8.53 5.20
C GLU A 5 -1.50 -8.34 6.00
N ALA A 6 -0.74 -7.29 5.72
CA ALA A 6 0.52 -7.04 6.40
C ALA A 6 0.25 -6.41 7.77
N LYS A 7 0.96 -6.90 8.79
CA LYS A 7 0.78 -6.42 10.16
C LYS A 7 1.60 -5.15 10.42
N PRO A 8 1.19 -4.33 11.40
CA PRO A 8 2.01 -3.18 11.79
C PRO A 8 3.43 -3.62 12.12
N GLY A 9 4.39 -2.85 11.66
CA GLY A 9 5.82 -3.18 11.81
C GLY A 9 6.40 -3.96 10.64
N TYR A 10 5.55 -4.49 9.77
CA TYR A 10 6.02 -5.20 8.58
C TYR A 10 6.74 -4.22 7.65
N THR A 11 7.92 -4.62 7.18
CA THR A 11 8.65 -3.88 6.16
C THR A 11 8.76 -4.76 4.92
N GLY A 12 8.56 -4.16 3.77
CA GLY A 12 8.61 -4.92 2.54
C GLY A 12 8.65 -4.01 1.34
N THR A 13 8.36 -4.60 0.19
CA THR A 13 8.42 -3.91 -1.09
C THR A 13 7.13 -4.17 -1.85
N ILE A 14 6.62 -3.17 -2.53
CA ILE A 14 5.46 -3.36 -3.40
C ILE A 14 5.91 -4.17 -4.61
N SER A 15 5.33 -5.37 -4.76
CA SER A 15 5.72 -6.29 -5.83
C SER A 15 4.86 -6.12 -7.07
N SER A 16 3.58 -5.80 -6.90
CA SER A 16 2.73 -5.53 -8.06
C SER A 16 1.51 -4.71 -7.64
N ILE A 17 0.98 -3.96 -8.58
CA ILE A 17 -0.25 -3.19 -8.40
C ILE A 17 -1.15 -3.53 -9.58
N ASP A 18 -2.34 -4.05 -9.27
CA ASP A 18 -3.29 -4.48 -10.29
C ASP A 18 -4.45 -3.49 -10.38
N GLY A 19 -4.80 -3.09 -11.59
CA GLY A 19 -5.89 -2.16 -11.77
C GLY A 19 -5.83 -1.51 -13.15
N ASP A 20 -6.86 -0.71 -13.45
CA ASP A 20 -6.89 0.01 -14.72
C ASP A 20 -6.01 1.25 -14.63
N THR A 21 -5.90 1.97 -15.76
CA THR A 21 -5.04 3.15 -15.86
C THR A 21 -5.41 4.21 -14.83
N ARG A 22 -6.70 4.40 -14.59
CA ARG A 22 -7.16 5.39 -13.63
C ARG A 22 -6.71 5.05 -12.21
N PHE A 23 -6.85 3.78 -11.82
CA PHE A 23 -6.41 3.33 -10.50
C PHE A 23 -4.90 3.46 -10.35
N LEU A 24 -4.14 3.02 -11.35
CA LEU A 24 -2.68 3.09 -11.30
C LEU A 24 -2.19 4.53 -11.21
N SER A 25 -2.83 5.43 -11.97
CA SER A 25 -2.48 6.84 -11.94
C SER A 25 -2.72 7.45 -10.56
N ARG A 26 -3.85 7.09 -9.93
CA ARG A 26 -4.19 7.58 -8.60
C ARG A 26 -3.21 7.07 -7.54
N ILE A 27 -2.88 5.77 -7.62
CA ILE A 27 -1.94 5.16 -6.66
C ILE A 27 -0.54 5.76 -6.82
N THR A 28 -0.10 5.96 -8.05
CA THR A 28 1.18 6.60 -8.32
C THR A 28 1.22 8.03 -7.75
N SER A 29 0.11 8.76 -7.89
CA SER A 29 0.03 10.14 -7.39
C SER A 29 0.19 10.23 -5.89
N ILE A 30 -0.24 9.23 -5.13
CA ILE A 30 -0.07 9.23 -3.69
C ILE A 30 1.30 8.69 -3.25
N GLY A 31 2.13 8.28 -4.22
CA GLY A 31 3.52 7.90 -3.95
C GLY A 31 3.82 6.42 -3.95
N LEU A 32 2.89 5.56 -4.36
CA LEU A 32 3.12 4.12 -4.37
C LEU A 32 3.32 3.62 -5.78
N THR A 33 4.45 2.94 -5.99
CA THR A 33 4.78 2.32 -7.27
C THR A 33 5.42 0.96 -6.99
N GLU A 34 5.47 0.11 -8.01
CA GLU A 34 6.17 -1.17 -7.88
C GLU A 34 7.63 -0.91 -7.56
N GLY A 35 8.16 -1.70 -6.65
CA GLY A 35 9.53 -1.55 -6.18
C GLY A 35 9.69 -0.60 -5.00
N CYS A 36 8.63 0.11 -4.62
CA CYS A 36 8.68 1.03 -3.50
C CYS A 36 8.80 0.26 -2.18
N LYS A 37 9.72 0.68 -1.32
CA LYS A 37 9.85 0.09 0.02
C LYS A 37 8.85 0.76 0.94
N ILE A 38 8.20 -0.06 1.76
CA ILE A 38 7.17 0.43 2.67
C ILE A 38 7.33 -0.16 4.06
N GLU A 39 6.77 0.53 5.03
CA GLU A 39 6.64 0.01 6.38
C GLU A 39 5.19 0.23 6.82
N ILE A 40 4.54 -0.83 7.34
CA ILE A 40 3.17 -0.72 7.82
C ILE A 40 3.19 -0.09 9.20
N MET A 41 2.52 1.03 9.33
CA MET A 41 2.45 1.76 10.60
C MET A 41 1.19 1.42 11.38
N GLN A 42 0.07 1.24 10.69
CA GLN A 42 -1.19 0.94 11.34
C GLN A 42 -2.08 0.16 10.38
N ASN A 43 -2.70 -0.88 10.89
CA ASN A 43 -3.60 -1.70 10.09
C ASN A 43 -4.72 -2.21 10.99
N GLU A 44 -5.74 -1.39 11.19
CA GLU A 44 -6.87 -1.72 12.03
C GLU A 44 -8.09 -2.00 11.18
N LYS A 45 -8.93 -2.91 11.67
CA LYS A 45 -10.14 -3.33 11.00
C LYS A 45 -11.02 -2.11 10.69
N ASN A 46 -11.55 -2.07 9.46
CA ASN A 46 -12.45 -1.01 9.00
C ASN A 46 -11.80 0.37 8.92
N GLN A 47 -10.47 0.42 8.96
CA GLN A 47 -9.73 1.67 8.81
C GLN A 47 -8.79 1.57 7.61
N PRO A 48 -8.42 2.68 6.99
CA PRO A 48 -7.39 2.64 5.95
C PRO A 48 -6.10 2.09 6.53
N VAL A 49 -5.32 1.41 5.69
CA VAL A 49 -3.99 0.96 6.09
C VAL A 49 -3.06 2.16 6.01
N LEU A 50 -2.36 2.43 7.11
CA LEU A 50 -1.43 3.54 7.20
C LEU A 50 -0.01 3.00 7.05
N LEU A 51 0.72 3.52 6.11
CA LEU A 51 2.07 3.05 5.84
C LEU A 51 3.02 4.20 5.57
N LEU A 52 4.30 3.93 5.75
CA LEU A 52 5.35 4.86 5.45
C LEU A 52 6.02 4.41 4.16
N GLY A 53 6.07 5.30 3.17
CA GLY A 53 6.76 5.05 1.91
C GLY A 53 7.40 6.32 1.42
N ARG A 54 8.67 6.24 1.00
CA ARG A 54 9.40 7.40 0.47
C ARG A 54 9.35 8.60 1.41
N ASP A 55 9.50 8.36 2.70
CA ASP A 55 9.50 9.38 3.73
C ASP A 55 8.15 10.10 3.89
N SER A 56 7.09 9.52 3.36
CA SER A 56 5.75 10.06 3.48
C SER A 56 4.82 9.06 4.13
N LEU A 57 3.93 9.57 4.97
CA LEU A 57 2.89 8.75 5.57
C LEU A 57 1.70 8.71 4.62
N ILE A 58 1.28 7.51 4.26
CA ILE A 58 0.26 7.30 3.24
C ILE A 58 -0.85 6.44 3.80
N ALA A 59 -2.10 6.86 3.59
CA ALA A 59 -3.26 6.08 3.97
C ALA A 59 -3.88 5.47 2.71
N VAL A 60 -4.09 4.16 2.72
CA VAL A 60 -4.64 3.45 1.57
C VAL A 60 -5.94 2.76 1.99
N ASN A 61 -7.01 3.03 1.26
CA ASN A 61 -8.29 2.38 1.49
C ASN A 61 -8.12 0.86 1.47
N ARG A 62 -8.79 0.17 2.39
CA ARG A 62 -8.70 -1.30 2.44
C ARG A 62 -9.14 -1.94 1.12
N LYS A 63 -10.12 -1.37 0.47
CA LYS A 63 -10.59 -1.89 -0.82
C LYS A 63 -9.48 -1.81 -1.88
N ASP A 64 -8.73 -0.72 -1.88
CA ASP A 64 -7.61 -0.54 -2.81
C ASP A 64 -6.46 -1.47 -2.47
N CYS A 65 -6.28 -1.80 -1.20
CA CYS A 65 -5.20 -2.70 -0.76
C CYS A 65 -5.32 -4.09 -1.38
N GLU A 66 -6.53 -4.49 -1.78
CA GLU A 66 -6.74 -5.79 -2.41
C GLU A 66 -6.05 -5.89 -3.76
N ARG A 67 -5.70 -4.76 -4.35
CA ARG A 67 -5.04 -4.70 -5.66
C ARG A 67 -3.54 -4.48 -5.56
N ILE A 68 -3.00 -4.46 -4.35
CA ILE A 68 -1.58 -4.17 -4.11
C ILE A 68 -0.94 -5.36 -3.43
N GLU A 69 0.06 -5.95 -4.10
CA GLU A 69 0.83 -7.05 -3.56
C GLU A 69 2.12 -6.54 -2.95
N VAL A 70 2.50 -7.10 -1.81
CA VAL A 70 3.76 -6.78 -1.14
C VAL A 70 4.54 -8.06 -0.83
N LYS A 71 5.86 -7.90 -0.71
CA LYS A 71 6.71 -9.01 -0.32
C LYS A 71 7.97 -8.55 0.42
#